data_fa9d3cb70567f3f680873f956bc71dd2
#
_entry.id   fa9d3cb70567f3f680873f956bc71dd2
#
_cell.length_a   1.000
_cell.length_b   1.000
_cell.length_c   1.000
_cell.angle_alpha   90.00
_cell.angle_beta   90.00
_cell.angle_gamma   90.00
#
_symmetry.space_group_name_H-M   'P 1'
#
loop_
_entity.id
_entity.type
_entity.pdbx_description
1 polymer ?
#
loop_
_entity_poly.entity_id
_entity_poly.type
_entity_poly.pdbx_seq_one_letter_code
_entity_poly.pdbx_strand_id
1 'polypeptide(L)'
;YVDHYRAAERTFVLLTQVVGRAGRGSKEGRAIIQTYTPENEVLTDAAAQDYEHFYEREIGLRRMRREPPFADEMVLTVTGTEESEVQLACRQVADSLREAVLQPPYGELQLQVLGPAPASVVKVNNRFRYRITVVGRCSAEVRRLLSAYMKEFSNKKEYRKLHIFAECN
;
A
#
# COMPACT_ATOMS: atom_id res chain seq x y z
N TYR A 1 0.27 4.00 -12.31
CA TYR A 1 -0.68 3.64 -11.23
C TYR A 1 0.14 3.21 -10.01
N VAL A 2 0.19 4.05 -9.00
CA VAL A 2 0.79 3.68 -7.70
C VAL A 2 -0.32 3.00 -6.91
N ASP A 3 -0.19 1.70 -6.70
CA ASP A 3 -1.10 0.90 -5.89
C ASP A 3 -0.83 1.19 -4.40
N HIS A 4 -1.36 2.34 -3.95
CA HIS A 4 -1.20 2.83 -2.59
C HIS A 4 -2.44 3.65 -2.23
N TYR A 5 -2.99 3.43 -1.02
CA TYR A 5 -4.20 4.12 -0.56
C TYR A 5 -4.13 5.66 -0.66
N ARG A 6 -2.93 6.27 -0.66
CA ARG A 6 -2.74 7.71 -0.85
C ARG A 6 -2.63 8.17 -2.30
N ALA A 7 -2.81 7.29 -3.29
CA ALA A 7 -2.58 7.68 -4.70
C ALA A 7 -3.56 8.78 -5.15
N ALA A 8 -4.85 8.64 -4.83
CA ALA A 8 -5.87 9.64 -5.12
C ALA A 8 -5.58 10.98 -4.42
N GLU A 9 -5.26 10.94 -3.13
CA GLU A 9 -4.91 12.12 -2.33
C GLU A 9 -3.69 12.85 -2.90
N ARG A 10 -2.61 12.12 -3.23
CA ARG A 10 -1.41 12.72 -3.83
C ARG A 10 -1.72 13.36 -5.18
N THR A 11 -2.51 12.70 -6.02
CA THR A 11 -2.94 13.23 -7.31
C THR A 11 -3.75 14.50 -7.14
N PHE A 12 -4.75 14.49 -6.25
CA PHE A 12 -5.56 15.66 -5.94
C PHE A 12 -4.69 16.86 -5.48
N VAL A 13 -3.81 16.63 -4.50
CA VAL A 13 -2.93 17.67 -3.95
C VAL A 13 -2.02 18.27 -5.03
N LEU A 14 -1.37 17.41 -5.84
CA LEU A 14 -0.48 17.88 -6.89
C LEU A 14 -1.21 18.71 -7.95
N LEU A 15 -2.37 18.25 -8.41
CA LEU A 15 -3.16 18.94 -9.43
C LEU A 15 -3.73 20.26 -8.90
N THR A 16 -4.26 20.28 -7.68
CA THR A 16 -4.75 21.50 -7.03
C THR A 16 -3.66 22.55 -6.90
N GLN A 17 -2.41 22.15 -6.59
CA GLN A 17 -1.27 23.05 -6.55
C GLN A 17 -0.96 23.65 -7.93
N VAL A 18 -1.06 22.88 -9.00
CA VAL A 18 -0.82 23.36 -10.38
C VAL A 18 -1.93 24.31 -10.80
N VAL A 19 -3.20 23.94 -10.61
CA VAL A 19 -4.36 24.78 -10.93
C VAL A 19 -4.30 26.10 -10.17
N GLY A 20 -4.02 26.08 -8.85
CA GLY A 20 -3.92 27.27 -8.02
C GLY A 20 -2.76 28.21 -8.38
N ARG A 21 -1.75 27.73 -9.10
CA ARG A 21 -0.66 28.59 -9.62
C ARG A 21 -1.03 29.27 -10.93
N ALA A 22 -1.88 28.67 -11.75
CA ALA A 22 -2.28 29.23 -13.04
C ALA A 22 -3.07 30.55 -12.90
N GLY A 23 -3.73 30.80 -11.75
CA GLY A 23 -4.50 32.02 -11.48
C GLY A 23 -3.71 33.16 -10.80
N ARG A 24 -2.40 33.04 -10.63
CA ARG A 24 -1.58 34.06 -9.96
C ARG A 24 -1.00 35.06 -10.96
N GLY A 25 -1.66 36.16 -11.16
CA GLY A 25 -1.16 37.27 -12.00
C GLY A 25 -2.27 38.21 -12.50
N SER A 26 -1.90 39.23 -13.26
CA SER A 26 -2.85 40.15 -13.90
C SER A 26 -3.56 39.58 -15.13
N LYS A 27 -3.18 38.38 -15.59
CA LYS A 27 -3.77 37.67 -16.73
C LYS A 27 -4.41 36.37 -16.23
N GLU A 28 -5.59 36.04 -16.76
CA GLU A 28 -6.20 34.73 -16.55
C GLU A 28 -5.23 33.62 -16.99
N GLY A 29 -4.85 32.75 -16.06
CA GLY A 29 -4.04 31.60 -16.34
C GLY A 29 -4.91 30.40 -16.70
N ARG A 30 -4.40 29.52 -17.56
CA ARG A 30 -5.02 28.25 -17.90
C ARG A 30 -4.12 27.10 -17.45
N ALA A 31 -4.70 26.10 -16.77
CA ALA A 31 -4.07 24.80 -16.53
C ALA A 31 -4.71 23.75 -17.44
N ILE A 32 -3.90 22.98 -18.14
CA ILE A 32 -4.37 21.89 -18.99
C ILE A 32 -3.86 20.57 -18.39
N ILE A 33 -4.79 19.67 -18.07
CA ILE A 33 -4.49 18.34 -17.55
C ILE A 33 -4.70 17.33 -18.68
N GLN A 34 -3.61 16.70 -19.14
CA GLN A 34 -3.68 15.62 -20.13
C GLN A 34 -3.80 14.28 -19.42
N THR A 35 -4.82 13.49 -19.78
CA THR A 35 -5.10 12.20 -19.14
C THR A 35 -5.76 11.23 -20.14
N TYR A 36 -5.62 9.93 -19.88
CA TYR A 36 -6.37 8.87 -20.58
C TYR A 36 -7.74 8.57 -19.94
N THR A 37 -8.00 9.12 -18.75
CA THR A 37 -9.21 8.90 -17.97
C THR A 37 -9.82 10.24 -17.54
N PRO A 38 -10.34 11.06 -18.49
CA PRO A 38 -10.85 12.39 -18.19
C PRO A 38 -12.07 12.37 -17.24
N GLU A 39 -12.77 11.24 -17.19
CA GLU A 39 -13.92 10.97 -16.31
C GLU A 39 -13.52 10.68 -14.85
N ASN A 40 -12.24 10.63 -14.54
CA ASN A 40 -11.78 10.36 -13.16
C ASN A 40 -12.15 11.53 -12.24
N GLU A 41 -13.02 11.26 -11.27
CA GLU A 41 -13.55 12.26 -10.34
C GLU A 41 -12.45 13.00 -9.54
N VAL A 42 -11.31 12.37 -9.26
CA VAL A 42 -10.16 13.04 -8.63
C VAL A 42 -9.67 14.21 -9.47
N LEU A 43 -9.68 14.06 -10.82
CA LEU A 43 -9.25 15.12 -11.73
C LEU A 43 -10.27 16.24 -11.78
N THR A 44 -11.55 15.90 -11.79
CA THR A 44 -12.66 16.87 -11.77
C THR A 44 -12.65 17.70 -10.49
N ASP A 45 -12.53 17.03 -9.33
CA ASP A 45 -12.47 17.69 -8.03
C ASP A 45 -11.24 18.60 -7.91
N ALA A 46 -10.08 18.13 -8.39
CA ALA A 46 -8.85 18.91 -8.37
C ALA A 46 -8.92 20.14 -9.30
N ALA A 47 -9.54 20.01 -10.47
CA ALA A 47 -9.76 21.11 -11.40
C ALA A 47 -10.71 22.16 -10.83
N ALA A 48 -11.76 21.74 -10.11
CA ALA A 48 -12.67 22.62 -9.39
C ALA A 48 -12.09 23.12 -8.07
N GLN A 49 -10.97 22.59 -7.60
CA GLN A 49 -10.40 22.82 -6.27
C GLN A 49 -11.38 22.47 -5.13
N ASP A 50 -12.25 21.51 -5.37
CA ASP A 50 -13.29 21.06 -4.44
C ASP A 50 -12.73 19.98 -3.49
N TYR A 51 -12.13 20.44 -2.38
CA TYR A 51 -11.57 19.56 -1.37
C TYR A 51 -12.67 18.80 -0.61
N GLU A 52 -13.80 19.43 -0.33
CA GLU A 52 -14.86 18.81 0.47
C GLU A 52 -15.46 17.60 -0.24
N HIS A 53 -15.81 17.77 -1.52
CA HIS A 53 -16.32 16.68 -2.34
C HIS A 53 -15.28 15.54 -2.50
N PHE A 54 -14.03 15.87 -2.77
CA PHE A 54 -12.94 14.91 -2.82
C PHE A 54 -12.82 14.14 -1.50
N TYR A 55 -12.81 14.85 -0.34
CA TYR A 55 -12.65 14.25 0.98
C TYR A 55 -13.80 13.30 1.32
N GLU A 56 -15.05 13.70 1.15
CA GLU A 56 -16.21 12.88 1.48
C GLU A 56 -16.22 11.57 0.70
N ARG A 57 -15.90 11.63 -0.59
CA ARG A 57 -15.79 10.46 -1.44
C ARG A 57 -14.62 9.57 -1.03
N GLU A 58 -13.44 10.14 -0.88
CA GLU A 58 -12.22 9.40 -0.56
C GLU A 58 -12.32 8.70 0.80
N ILE A 59 -12.82 9.40 1.83
CA ILE A 59 -12.97 8.80 3.17
C ILE A 59 -14.02 7.67 3.19
N GLY A 60 -15.07 7.79 2.38
CA GLY A 60 -16.06 6.73 2.18
C GLY A 60 -15.47 5.48 1.55
N LEU A 61 -14.65 5.65 0.50
CA LEU A 61 -13.95 4.55 -0.17
C LEU A 61 -12.95 3.86 0.77
N ARG A 62 -12.17 4.62 1.55
CA ARG A 62 -11.22 4.07 2.52
C ARG A 62 -11.92 3.26 3.61
N ARG A 63 -13.06 3.74 4.09
CA ARG A 63 -13.87 2.99 5.06
C ARG A 63 -14.32 1.65 4.50
N MET A 64 -14.84 1.65 3.27
CA MET A 64 -15.32 0.44 2.61
C MET A 64 -14.20 -0.57 2.34
N ARG A 65 -13.00 -0.08 1.96
CA ARG A 65 -11.83 -0.91 1.67
C ARG A 65 -11.00 -1.29 2.89
N ARG A 66 -11.36 -0.77 4.08
CA ARG A 66 -10.57 -0.92 5.30
C ARG A 66 -9.13 -0.40 5.13
N GLU A 67 -9.00 0.74 4.48
CA GLU A 67 -7.73 1.46 4.32
C GLU A 67 -7.53 2.48 5.47
N PRO A 68 -6.32 2.98 5.72
CA PRO A 68 -6.08 4.03 6.71
C PRO A 68 -6.96 5.28 6.48
N PRO A 69 -7.59 5.85 7.52
CA PRO A 69 -7.35 5.64 8.96
C PRO A 69 -8.21 4.55 9.62
N PHE A 70 -9.00 3.77 8.89
CA PHE A 70 -9.94 2.79 9.46
C PHE A 70 -9.28 1.45 9.80
N ALA A 71 -8.16 1.12 9.14
CA ALA A 71 -7.26 0.03 9.50
C ALA A 71 -5.83 0.42 9.16
N ASP A 72 -4.86 -0.19 9.83
CA ASP A 72 -3.45 -0.07 9.47
C ASP A 72 -3.08 -1.10 8.41
N GLU A 73 -2.12 -0.78 7.57
CA GLU A 73 -1.51 -1.69 6.61
C GLU A 73 -0.08 -2.00 7.04
N MET A 74 0.19 -3.25 7.36
CA MET A 74 1.52 -3.76 7.68
C MET A 74 2.01 -4.56 6.48
N VAL A 75 3.04 -4.08 5.81
CA VAL A 75 3.55 -4.66 4.58
C VAL A 75 4.85 -5.41 4.85
N LEU A 76 4.86 -6.72 4.63
CA LEU A 76 6.06 -7.54 4.59
C LEU A 76 6.56 -7.61 3.14
N THR A 77 7.79 -7.20 2.91
CA THR A 77 8.42 -7.28 1.58
C THR A 77 9.54 -8.31 1.60
N VAL A 78 9.44 -9.30 0.71
CA VAL A 78 10.48 -10.30 0.45
C VAL A 78 11.26 -9.89 -0.79
N THR A 79 12.61 -9.95 -0.72
CA THR A 79 13.48 -9.56 -1.83
C THR A 79 14.56 -10.59 -2.09
N GLY A 80 14.92 -10.76 -3.36
CA GLY A 80 15.99 -11.67 -3.80
C GLY A 80 16.35 -11.48 -5.26
N THR A 81 17.44 -12.11 -5.70
CA THR A 81 17.91 -12.03 -7.10
C THR A 81 17.12 -12.92 -8.05
N GLU A 82 16.58 -14.03 -7.55
CA GLU A 82 15.80 -14.99 -8.33
C GLU A 82 14.31 -14.82 -8.04
N GLU A 83 13.54 -14.44 -9.06
CA GLU A 83 12.13 -14.11 -8.91
C GLU A 83 11.30 -15.28 -8.39
N SER A 84 11.53 -16.48 -8.92
CA SER A 84 10.82 -17.70 -8.51
C SER A 84 11.04 -18.04 -7.04
N GLU A 85 12.27 -17.87 -6.53
CA GLU A 85 12.60 -18.08 -5.11
C GLU A 85 11.86 -17.08 -4.23
N VAL A 86 11.84 -15.80 -4.65
CA VAL A 86 11.13 -14.73 -3.93
C VAL A 86 9.63 -14.99 -3.87
N GLN A 87 9.02 -15.37 -5.00
CA GLN A 87 7.60 -15.69 -5.08
C GLN A 87 7.24 -16.88 -4.19
N LEU A 88 8.03 -17.97 -4.25
CA LEU A 88 7.80 -19.16 -3.45
C LEU A 88 7.88 -18.86 -1.96
N ALA A 89 8.94 -18.19 -1.52
CA ALA A 89 9.13 -17.81 -0.13
C ALA A 89 8.01 -16.87 0.36
N CYS A 90 7.64 -15.87 -0.46
CA CYS A 90 6.57 -14.95 -0.14
C CYS A 90 5.21 -15.67 0.00
N ARG A 91 4.92 -16.65 -0.86
CA ARG A 91 3.71 -17.49 -0.78
C ARG A 91 3.68 -18.30 0.51
N GLN A 92 4.77 -18.98 0.85
CA GLN A 92 4.86 -19.80 2.06
C GLN A 92 4.63 -18.96 3.32
N VAL A 93 5.22 -17.76 3.40
CA VAL A 93 4.99 -16.82 4.49
C VAL A 93 3.53 -16.36 4.53
N ALA A 94 2.94 -16.02 3.38
CA ALA A 94 1.55 -15.58 3.31
C ALA A 94 0.57 -16.66 3.77
N ASP A 95 0.78 -17.90 3.32
CA ASP A 95 -0.09 -19.03 3.67
C ASP A 95 -0.01 -19.35 5.17
N SER A 96 1.21 -19.41 5.71
CA SER A 96 1.41 -19.58 7.16
C SER A 96 0.83 -18.43 8.00
N LEU A 97 0.94 -17.18 7.55
CA LEU A 97 0.31 -16.04 8.22
C LEU A 97 -1.22 -16.12 8.19
N ARG A 98 -1.83 -16.57 7.07
CA ARG A 98 -3.29 -16.75 6.98
C ARG A 98 -3.79 -17.77 7.99
N GLU A 99 -3.07 -18.85 8.16
CA GLU A 99 -3.41 -19.84 9.19
C GLU A 99 -3.25 -19.29 10.59
N ALA A 100 -2.14 -18.60 10.87
CA ALA A 100 -1.86 -18.05 12.19
C ALA A 100 -2.86 -17.00 12.64
N VAL A 101 -3.30 -16.10 11.74
CA VAL A 101 -4.26 -15.03 12.10
C VAL A 101 -5.67 -15.54 12.38
N LEU A 102 -5.99 -16.79 12.02
CA LEU A 102 -7.26 -17.44 12.34
C LEU A 102 -7.25 -18.14 13.71
N GLN A 103 -6.06 -18.34 14.29
CA GLN A 103 -5.91 -19.07 15.56
C GLN A 103 -5.76 -18.11 16.74
N PRO A 104 -6.13 -18.53 17.96
CA PRO A 104 -5.84 -17.76 19.16
C PRO A 104 -4.32 -17.50 19.32
N PRO A 105 -3.92 -16.30 19.77
CA PRO A 105 -4.74 -15.20 20.26
C PRO A 105 -5.17 -14.21 19.15
N TYR A 106 -4.87 -14.47 17.88
CA TYR A 106 -5.02 -13.49 16.78
C TYR A 106 -6.40 -13.53 16.13
N GLY A 107 -7.18 -14.62 16.27
CA GLY A 107 -8.47 -14.80 15.59
C GLY A 107 -9.50 -13.71 15.87
N GLU A 108 -9.45 -13.09 17.07
CA GLU A 108 -10.35 -12.01 17.44
C GLU A 108 -9.94 -10.63 16.88
N LEU A 109 -8.70 -10.50 16.39
CA LEU A 109 -8.16 -9.23 15.91
C LEU A 109 -8.63 -8.84 14.49
N GLN A 110 -9.43 -9.69 13.84
CA GLN A 110 -10.00 -9.49 12.50
C GLN A 110 -8.93 -9.07 11.47
N LEU A 111 -7.76 -9.70 11.52
CA LEU A 111 -6.67 -9.45 10.59
C LEU A 111 -6.99 -10.09 9.23
N GLN A 112 -6.62 -9.39 8.16
CA GLN A 112 -6.72 -9.90 6.80
C GLN A 112 -5.32 -9.95 6.18
N VAL A 113 -4.95 -11.09 5.57
CA VAL A 113 -3.67 -11.28 4.91
C VAL A 113 -3.89 -11.31 3.39
N LEU A 114 -3.39 -10.29 2.71
CA LEU A 114 -3.48 -10.10 1.26
C LEU A 114 -2.14 -10.41 0.58
N GLY A 115 -2.22 -10.84 -0.66
CA GLY A 115 -1.03 -11.21 -1.44
C GLY A 115 -0.75 -12.72 -1.41
N PRO A 116 0.46 -13.18 -1.85
CA PRO A 116 1.57 -12.35 -2.30
C PRO A 116 1.25 -11.58 -3.58
N ALA A 117 1.80 -10.38 -3.71
CA ALA A 117 1.70 -9.54 -4.90
C ALA A 117 3.06 -8.91 -5.22
N PRO A 118 3.36 -8.62 -6.50
CA PRO A 118 4.55 -7.85 -6.84
C PRO A 118 4.48 -6.46 -6.19
N ALA A 119 5.63 -5.93 -5.75
CA ALA A 119 5.70 -4.55 -5.29
C ALA A 119 5.47 -3.58 -6.46
N SER A 120 5.08 -2.32 -6.17
CA SER A 120 4.85 -1.28 -7.20
C SER A 120 6.05 -1.10 -8.13
N VAL A 121 7.27 -1.25 -7.59
CA VAL A 121 8.50 -1.41 -8.36
C VAL A 121 9.01 -2.82 -8.11
N VAL A 122 8.75 -3.70 -9.08
CA VAL A 122 9.01 -5.15 -8.97
C VAL A 122 10.49 -5.48 -8.82
N LYS A 123 11.37 -4.69 -9.46
CA LYS A 123 12.83 -4.93 -9.45
C LYS A 123 13.59 -3.64 -9.14
N VAL A 124 14.40 -3.67 -8.08
CA VAL A 124 15.28 -2.57 -7.66
C VAL A 124 16.67 -3.13 -7.39
N ASN A 125 17.72 -2.50 -7.92
CA ASN A 125 19.11 -2.93 -7.73
C ASN A 125 19.31 -4.44 -8.01
N ASN A 126 18.75 -4.91 -9.11
CA ASN A 126 18.78 -6.30 -9.56
C ASN A 126 18.14 -7.31 -8.56
N ARG A 127 17.25 -6.85 -7.66
CA ARG A 127 16.50 -7.68 -6.74
C ARG A 127 15.00 -7.56 -7.01
N PHE A 128 14.33 -8.69 -7.15
CA PHE A 128 12.87 -8.78 -7.23
C PHE A 128 12.26 -8.53 -5.86
N ARG A 129 11.04 -7.99 -5.85
CA ARG A 129 10.33 -7.56 -4.64
C ARG A 129 8.88 -8.01 -4.71
N TYR A 130 8.49 -8.84 -3.75
CA TYR A 130 7.11 -9.28 -3.56
C TYR A 130 6.66 -8.94 -2.15
N ARG A 131 5.39 -8.64 -1.98
CA ARG A 131 4.83 -8.16 -0.72
C ARG A 131 3.63 -8.97 -0.26
N ILE A 132 3.48 -9.04 1.07
CA ILE A 132 2.31 -9.54 1.77
C ILE A 132 1.80 -8.35 2.58
N THR A 133 0.51 -8.04 2.51
CA THR A 133 -0.10 -6.97 3.30
C THR A 133 -1.00 -7.58 4.36
N VAL A 134 -0.76 -7.23 5.62
CA VAL A 134 -1.64 -7.57 6.74
C VAL A 134 -2.45 -6.32 7.07
N VAL A 135 -3.77 -6.41 6.92
CA VAL A 135 -4.71 -5.32 7.16
C VAL A 135 -5.40 -5.56 8.50
N GLY A 136 -5.39 -4.55 9.38
CA GLY A 136 -6.00 -4.59 10.68
C GLY A 136 -5.31 -3.63 11.64
N ARG A 137 -5.62 -3.69 12.94
CA ARG A 137 -4.97 -2.83 13.91
C ARG A 137 -3.53 -3.28 14.18
N CYS A 138 -2.56 -2.39 14.01
CA CYS A 138 -1.14 -2.62 14.30
C CYS A 138 -0.88 -2.62 15.82
N SER A 139 -1.43 -3.61 16.53
CA SER A 139 -1.24 -3.77 17.97
C SER A 139 0.15 -4.33 18.32
N ALA A 140 0.49 -4.33 19.62
CA ALA A 140 1.74 -4.92 20.10
C ALA A 140 1.81 -6.44 19.81
N GLU A 141 0.66 -7.14 19.87
CA GLU A 141 0.54 -8.56 19.55
C GLU A 141 0.87 -8.81 18.07
N VAL A 142 0.28 -8.02 17.17
CA VAL A 142 0.51 -8.15 15.73
C VAL A 142 1.96 -7.85 15.38
N ARG A 143 2.56 -6.81 15.97
CA ARG A 143 3.99 -6.52 15.77
C ARG A 143 4.89 -7.66 16.24
N ARG A 144 4.56 -8.32 17.37
CA ARG A 144 5.29 -9.50 17.85
C ARG A 144 5.16 -10.67 16.89
N LEU A 145 3.96 -10.92 16.36
CA LEU A 145 3.72 -11.95 15.36
C LEU A 145 4.60 -11.72 14.13
N LEU A 146 4.53 -10.54 13.52
CA LEU A 146 5.30 -10.22 12.32
C LEU A 146 6.82 -10.27 12.57
N SER A 147 7.28 -9.81 13.74
CA SER A 147 8.69 -9.91 14.14
C SER A 147 9.15 -11.35 14.27
N ALA A 148 8.31 -12.25 14.82
CA ALA A 148 8.62 -13.67 14.91
C ALA A 148 8.76 -14.31 13.52
N TYR A 149 7.86 -13.99 12.59
CA TYR A 149 7.93 -14.45 11.19
C TYR A 149 9.20 -13.97 10.49
N MET A 150 9.57 -12.69 10.64
CA MET A 150 10.81 -12.16 10.05
C MET A 150 12.05 -12.84 10.63
N LYS A 151 12.07 -13.11 11.93
CA LYS A 151 13.17 -13.80 12.59
C LYS A 151 13.28 -15.24 12.13
N GLU A 152 12.15 -15.96 12.06
CA GLU A 152 12.12 -17.33 11.55
C GLU A 152 12.59 -17.39 10.10
N PHE A 153 12.09 -16.49 9.24
CA PHE A 153 12.51 -16.37 7.84
C PHE A 153 14.02 -16.22 7.71
N SER A 154 14.60 -15.30 8.49
CA SER A 154 16.05 -15.02 8.45
C SER A 154 16.90 -16.21 8.94
N ASN A 155 16.35 -17.10 9.75
CA ASN A 155 17.03 -18.28 10.29
C ASN A 155 16.95 -19.51 9.37
N LYS A 156 16.03 -19.51 8.40
CA LYS A 156 15.86 -20.63 7.46
C LYS A 156 17.02 -20.67 6.46
N LYS A 157 17.72 -21.80 6.39
CA LYS A 157 18.86 -22.00 5.47
C LYS A 157 18.46 -21.83 4.00
N GLU A 158 17.23 -22.22 3.65
CA GLU A 158 16.67 -22.10 2.30
C GLU A 158 16.47 -20.64 1.86
N TYR A 159 16.28 -19.70 2.81
CA TYR A 159 16.06 -18.28 2.54
C TYR A 159 17.33 -17.41 2.69
N ARG A 160 18.51 -18.03 2.83
CA ARG A 160 19.79 -17.31 3.07
C ARG A 160 20.11 -16.21 2.06
N LYS A 161 19.63 -16.35 0.81
CA LYS A 161 19.82 -15.35 -0.27
C LYS A 161 18.69 -14.31 -0.34
N LEU A 162 17.65 -14.50 0.44
CA LEU A 162 16.48 -13.65 0.49
C LEU A 162 16.54 -12.72 1.69
N HIS A 163 15.86 -11.60 1.58
CA HIS A 163 15.66 -10.68 2.71
C HIS A 163 14.19 -10.39 2.88
N ILE A 164 13.78 -10.20 4.13
CA ILE A 164 12.42 -9.79 4.48
C ILE A 164 12.51 -8.55 5.39
N PHE A 165 11.63 -7.58 5.15
CA PHE A 165 11.46 -6.42 6.02
C PHE A 165 9.99 -6.04 6.11
N ALA A 166 9.63 -5.29 7.16
CA ALA A 166 8.27 -4.85 7.41
C ALA A 166 8.18 -3.34 7.48
N GLU A 167 7.09 -2.80 6.95
CA GLU A 167 6.71 -1.38 7.04
C GLU A 167 5.27 -1.33 7.57
N CYS A 168 4.94 -0.31 8.38
CA CYS A 168 3.58 -0.05 8.85
C CYS A 168 3.17 1.35 8.34
N ASN A 169 2.03 1.40 7.65
CA ASN A 169 1.43 2.63 7.10
C ASN A 169 0.19 3.02 7.88
#